data_7654cfb3cfaf241f7f882da493045e35
#
_entry.id   7654cfb3cfaf241f7f882da493045e35
#
_cell.length_a   1.000
_cell.length_b   1.000
_cell.length_c   1.000
_cell.angle_alpha   90.00
_cell.angle_beta   90.00
_cell.angle_gamma   90.00
#
_symmetry.space_group_name_H-M   'P 1'
#
loop_
_entity.id
_entity.type
_entity.pdbx_description
1 polymer ?
#
loop_
_entity_poly.entity_id
_entity_poly.type
_entity_poly.pdbx_seq_one_letter_code
_entity_poly.pdbx_strand_id
1 'polypeptide(L)'
;MHKLDKYKKTLIVHQNILLPHHQTQHHKLKMPSLTTPESPFTPKVQAKLLASREKASRDFRSDVVTVPVEEMMTSILEASVNDDIYDPEGDPSVKALEARLVELTGMEAALWAVSGTQGNQICLRTHLTQPPHGVLLDHRAHVHCWESGALPVISQASVTTVHAENGVHLTLEDVKKNIIADGNIHFPPTRVVSLENTLSGTILPLADAQAISNYVRSFPVPEGQKPIAMHLDGARVFDGVIGEGVDLKAYAACFDSISICLAKGIGAPMGSVILGKKPFIERAKWFRKMLGGGTRQPGMMAAAALSALEYSIPRFPSVHAMTKDASARLEAVGYKFTLPVQTNMILLDLEAAEIPPAAFVEYCAKEDVSVFPMARLVFHHQTSEVAVDKLVTALTRLMEDKRNGVTLNDGEAHGGYS
;
A
#
# COMPACT_ATOMS: atom_id res chain seq x y z
N MET A 1 -13.89 -10.53 -38.64
CA MET A 1 -14.32 -9.15 -38.30
C MET A 1 -15.82 -9.14 -38.01
N HIS A 2 -16.31 -9.70 -36.91
CA HIS A 2 -17.72 -9.57 -36.45
C HIS A 2 -17.87 -10.21 -35.07
N LYS A 3 -17.17 -9.70 -34.03
CA LYS A 3 -17.42 -10.05 -32.62
C LYS A 3 -16.95 -8.98 -31.61
N LEU A 4 -16.54 -7.82 -32.06
CA LEU A 4 -16.01 -6.72 -31.21
C LEU A 4 -17.02 -5.64 -30.85
N ASP A 5 -18.26 -5.71 -31.39
CA ASP A 5 -19.24 -4.62 -31.21
C ASP A 5 -20.19 -4.77 -30.01
N LYS A 6 -20.11 -5.86 -29.26
CA LYS A 6 -21.05 -6.10 -28.12
C LYS A 6 -20.57 -5.51 -26.78
N TYR A 7 -19.31 -5.13 -26.67
CA TYR A 7 -18.75 -4.58 -25.40
C TYR A 7 -18.62 -3.05 -25.35
N LYS A 8 -18.94 -2.35 -26.45
CA LYS A 8 -18.86 -0.88 -26.49
C LYS A 8 -20.10 -0.11 -26.00
N LYS A 9 -21.19 -0.79 -25.62
CA LYS A 9 -22.45 -0.14 -25.25
C LYS A 9 -22.72 0.06 -23.75
N THR A 10 -21.82 -0.37 -22.86
CA THR A 10 -22.05 -0.25 -21.40
C THR A 10 -21.16 0.78 -20.69
N LEU A 11 -20.34 1.54 -21.41
CA LEU A 11 -19.32 2.44 -20.83
C LEU A 11 -19.49 3.92 -21.16
N ILE A 12 -20.69 4.36 -21.56
CA ILE A 12 -20.97 5.78 -21.78
C ILE A 12 -22.23 6.17 -21.00
N VAL A 13 -22.13 6.43 -19.72
CA VAL A 13 -22.97 7.38 -18.96
C VAL A 13 -22.18 7.75 -17.70
N HIS A 14 -21.46 8.84 -17.73
CA HIS A 14 -21.23 9.76 -16.61
C HIS A 14 -20.16 10.80 -16.98
N GLN A 15 -20.55 11.75 -17.80
CA GLN A 15 -19.94 13.08 -17.80
C GLN A 15 -21.05 14.11 -17.99
N ASN A 16 -20.97 15.16 -17.17
CA ASN A 16 -21.72 16.42 -17.22
C ASN A 16 -23.06 16.47 -16.48
N ILE A 17 -23.04 17.01 -15.27
CA ILE A 17 -24.14 17.87 -14.78
C ILE A 17 -23.53 19.09 -14.08
N LEU A 18 -23.53 20.21 -14.78
CA LEU A 18 -23.60 21.57 -14.22
C LEU A 18 -25.08 21.94 -14.12
N LEU A 19 -25.47 22.44 -12.94
CA LEU A 19 -26.83 22.83 -12.61
C LEU A 19 -27.25 24.16 -13.24
N PRO A 20 -28.56 24.38 -13.50
CA PRO A 20 -29.21 25.56 -12.94
C PRO A 20 -30.52 25.22 -12.20
N HIS A 21 -30.78 26.03 -11.17
CA HIS A 21 -32.03 26.05 -10.40
C HIS A 21 -33.26 26.27 -11.27
N HIS A 22 -34.35 25.45 -11.06
CA HIS A 22 -35.71 25.95 -10.98
C HIS A 22 -36.67 24.90 -10.36
N GLN A 23 -37.57 25.43 -9.60
CA GLN A 23 -38.75 25.00 -8.83
C GLN A 23 -39.49 23.72 -9.18
N THR A 24 -39.73 22.92 -8.13
CA THR A 24 -40.88 22.12 -7.70
C THR A 24 -42.04 21.82 -8.67
N GLN A 25 -42.20 20.52 -8.95
CA GLN A 25 -43.54 19.89 -8.98
C GLN A 25 -43.40 18.41 -8.55
N HIS A 26 -44.16 18.02 -7.49
CA HIS A 26 -44.21 16.66 -6.97
C HIS A 26 -44.98 15.74 -7.91
N HIS A 27 -44.31 14.93 -8.71
CA HIS A 27 -44.88 13.70 -9.25
C HIS A 27 -44.23 12.51 -8.55
N LYS A 28 -45.04 11.77 -7.75
CA LYS A 28 -44.64 10.46 -7.20
C LYS A 28 -44.42 9.48 -8.36
N LEU A 29 -43.20 9.41 -8.88
CA LEU A 29 -42.75 8.29 -9.69
C LEU A 29 -42.57 7.07 -8.75
N LYS A 30 -43.44 6.06 -8.94
CA LYS A 30 -43.20 4.71 -8.39
C LYS A 30 -41.89 4.23 -8.97
N MET A 31 -40.86 4.20 -8.13
CA MET A 31 -39.63 3.51 -8.46
C MET A 31 -39.93 2.02 -8.64
N PRO A 32 -39.46 1.37 -9.72
CA PRO A 32 -39.49 -0.09 -9.80
C PRO A 32 -38.75 -0.63 -8.61
N SER A 33 -39.26 -1.66 -7.95
CA SER A 33 -38.53 -2.39 -6.92
C SER A 33 -37.28 -2.95 -7.57
N LEU A 34 -36.11 -2.35 -7.27
CA LEU A 34 -34.84 -2.94 -7.55
C LEU A 34 -34.76 -4.20 -6.66
N THR A 35 -35.17 -5.34 -7.23
CA THR A 35 -34.75 -6.63 -6.67
C THR A 35 -33.24 -6.61 -6.69
N THR A 36 -32.62 -6.54 -5.53
CA THR A 36 -31.18 -6.79 -5.39
C THR A 36 -30.91 -8.13 -6.06
N PRO A 37 -29.97 -8.20 -7.02
CA PRO A 37 -29.64 -9.49 -7.62
C PRO A 37 -29.27 -10.45 -6.47
N GLU A 38 -29.87 -11.65 -6.49
CA GLU A 38 -29.53 -12.68 -5.50
C GLU A 38 -28.01 -12.92 -5.58
N SER A 39 -27.36 -12.90 -4.42
CA SER A 39 -25.93 -13.15 -4.33
C SER A 39 -25.58 -14.52 -4.96
N PRO A 40 -24.52 -14.62 -5.77
CA PRO A 40 -24.10 -15.87 -6.37
C PRO A 40 -23.61 -16.91 -5.36
N PHE A 41 -23.50 -16.52 -4.08
CA PHE A 41 -22.95 -17.36 -3.03
C PHE A 41 -24.03 -18.06 -2.21
N THR A 42 -23.71 -19.30 -1.79
CA THR A 42 -24.58 -20.02 -0.85
C THR A 42 -24.65 -19.29 0.50
N PRO A 43 -25.75 -19.43 1.26
CA PRO A 43 -25.86 -18.81 2.59
C PRO A 43 -24.70 -19.14 3.53
N LYS A 44 -24.12 -20.34 3.39
CA LYS A 44 -22.92 -20.76 4.16
C LYS A 44 -21.69 -19.92 3.83
N VAL A 45 -21.47 -19.58 2.56
CA VAL A 45 -20.33 -18.76 2.09
C VAL A 45 -20.54 -17.32 2.55
N GLN A 46 -21.75 -16.79 2.39
CA GLN A 46 -22.09 -15.44 2.84
C GLN A 46 -21.87 -15.28 4.36
N ALA A 47 -22.33 -16.23 5.17
CA ALA A 47 -22.13 -16.21 6.62
C ALA A 47 -20.65 -16.20 7.00
N LYS A 48 -19.81 -16.97 6.29
CA LYS A 48 -18.35 -16.96 6.51
C LYS A 48 -17.71 -15.61 6.17
N LEU A 49 -18.07 -15.04 5.01
CA LEU A 49 -17.55 -13.73 4.59
C LEU A 49 -17.96 -12.65 5.60
N LEU A 50 -19.21 -12.65 6.03
CA LEU A 50 -19.73 -11.70 7.03
C LEU A 50 -18.96 -11.81 8.34
N ALA A 51 -18.80 -13.01 8.90
CA ALA A 51 -18.06 -13.23 10.14
C ALA A 51 -16.59 -12.81 10.03
N SER A 52 -15.95 -13.06 8.88
CA SER A 52 -14.56 -12.63 8.64
C SER A 52 -14.45 -11.11 8.56
N ARG A 53 -15.41 -10.44 7.89
CA ARG A 53 -15.46 -8.96 7.81
C ARG A 53 -15.73 -8.32 9.16
N GLU A 54 -16.61 -8.92 9.97
CA GLU A 54 -16.87 -8.46 11.32
C GLU A 54 -15.59 -8.53 12.19
N LYS A 55 -14.82 -9.61 12.08
CA LYS A 55 -13.52 -9.72 12.75
C LYS A 55 -12.53 -8.67 12.25
N ALA A 56 -12.40 -8.49 10.92
CA ALA A 56 -11.52 -7.49 10.33
C ALA A 56 -11.90 -6.06 10.75
N SER A 57 -13.19 -5.77 10.93
CA SER A 57 -13.67 -4.41 11.22
C SER A 57 -13.16 -3.81 12.53
N ARG A 58 -12.62 -4.62 13.43
CA ARG A 58 -12.07 -4.24 14.75
C ARG A 58 -10.62 -4.65 14.94
N ASP A 59 -9.92 -4.89 13.83
CA ASP A 59 -8.51 -5.26 13.81
C ASP A 59 -7.66 -4.11 13.28
N PHE A 60 -6.94 -3.43 14.17
CA PHE A 60 -6.07 -2.29 13.87
C PHE A 60 -4.60 -2.67 13.72
N ARG A 61 -4.27 -3.96 13.66
CA ARG A 61 -2.88 -4.42 13.56
C ARG A 61 -2.24 -4.06 12.22
N SER A 62 -3.00 -4.17 11.13
CA SER A 62 -2.53 -3.84 9.77
C SER A 62 -3.71 -3.80 8.79
N ASP A 63 -3.57 -3.07 7.69
CA ASP A 63 -4.51 -3.11 6.57
C ASP A 63 -4.46 -4.41 5.74
N VAL A 64 -3.49 -5.30 5.99
CA VAL A 64 -3.44 -6.65 5.41
C VAL A 64 -4.49 -7.62 6.00
N VAL A 65 -5.15 -7.24 7.08
CA VAL A 65 -6.21 -8.06 7.72
C VAL A 65 -7.55 -7.97 7.00
N THR A 66 -7.67 -7.06 6.02
CA THR A 66 -8.87 -6.94 5.19
C THR A 66 -9.18 -8.26 4.48
N VAL A 67 -10.47 -8.55 4.34
CA VAL A 67 -10.95 -9.76 3.67
C VAL A 67 -11.65 -9.40 2.37
N PRO A 68 -11.62 -10.28 1.35
CA PRO A 68 -12.28 -10.00 0.08
C PRO A 68 -13.77 -9.69 0.26
N VAL A 69 -14.25 -8.68 -0.46
CA VAL A 69 -15.68 -8.36 -0.54
C VAL A 69 -16.36 -9.23 -1.60
N GLU A 70 -17.69 -9.21 -1.64
CA GLU A 70 -18.48 -10.06 -2.55
C GLU A 70 -18.15 -9.79 -4.02
N GLU A 71 -17.92 -8.54 -4.37
CA GLU A 71 -17.51 -8.13 -5.71
C GLU A 71 -16.17 -8.74 -6.14
N MET A 72 -15.21 -8.79 -5.23
CA MET A 72 -13.92 -9.44 -5.49
C MET A 72 -14.06 -10.95 -5.67
N MET A 73 -14.90 -11.57 -4.84
CA MET A 73 -15.18 -13.02 -4.95
C MET A 73 -15.91 -13.36 -6.25
N THR A 74 -16.85 -12.53 -6.68
CA THR A 74 -17.53 -12.67 -7.97
C THR A 74 -16.54 -12.54 -9.12
N SER A 75 -15.64 -11.54 -9.07
CA SER A 75 -14.61 -11.36 -10.08
C SER A 75 -13.66 -12.57 -10.19
N ILE A 76 -13.39 -13.29 -9.09
CA ILE A 76 -12.63 -14.55 -9.13
C ILE A 76 -13.35 -15.62 -9.96
N LEU A 77 -14.67 -15.75 -9.81
CA LEU A 77 -15.47 -16.74 -10.53
C LEU A 77 -15.62 -16.42 -12.02
N GLU A 78 -15.58 -15.15 -12.37
CA GLU A 78 -15.71 -14.65 -13.74
C GLU A 78 -14.36 -14.49 -14.47
N ALA A 79 -13.25 -14.70 -13.75
CA ALA A 79 -11.91 -14.50 -14.26
C ALA A 79 -11.55 -15.46 -15.39
N SER A 80 -10.62 -15.03 -16.25
CA SER A 80 -9.94 -15.94 -17.16
C SER A 80 -9.04 -16.91 -16.39
N VAL A 81 -8.85 -18.09 -16.96
CA VAL A 81 -7.99 -19.14 -16.41
C VAL A 81 -6.91 -19.56 -17.42
N ASN A 82 -6.45 -18.62 -18.24
CA ASN A 82 -5.40 -18.82 -19.22
C ASN A 82 -4.03 -18.93 -18.56
N ASP A 83 -3.10 -19.57 -19.24
CA ASP A 83 -1.70 -19.62 -18.79
C ASP A 83 -1.01 -18.28 -19.04
N ASP A 84 -0.44 -17.66 -18.00
CA ASP A 84 0.27 -16.36 -18.09
C ASP A 84 1.73 -16.50 -18.56
N ILE A 85 2.22 -17.74 -18.74
CA ILE A 85 3.63 -17.98 -19.06
C ILE A 85 3.83 -18.47 -20.49
N TYR A 86 3.02 -19.44 -20.93
CA TYR A 86 3.20 -20.05 -22.25
C TYR A 86 2.23 -19.52 -23.31
N ASP A 87 1.12 -18.92 -22.91
CA ASP A 87 0.23 -18.24 -23.83
C ASP A 87 0.94 -16.94 -24.31
N PRO A 88 1.21 -16.76 -25.61
CA PRO A 88 1.84 -15.56 -26.14
C PRO A 88 1.08 -14.27 -25.78
N GLU A 89 -0.24 -14.37 -25.66
CA GLU A 89 -1.10 -13.25 -25.27
C GLU A 89 -1.20 -13.10 -23.74
N GLY A 90 -0.79 -14.11 -22.96
CA GLY A 90 -0.92 -14.15 -21.50
C GLY A 90 -2.37 -14.26 -21.02
N ASP A 91 -2.58 -14.13 -19.71
CA ASP A 91 -3.92 -14.18 -19.12
C ASP A 91 -4.65 -12.83 -19.29
N PRO A 92 -5.88 -12.82 -19.86
CA PRO A 92 -6.65 -11.58 -20.07
C PRO A 92 -6.95 -10.78 -18.79
N SER A 93 -7.20 -11.45 -17.66
CA SER A 93 -7.47 -10.75 -16.37
C SER A 93 -6.20 -10.10 -15.83
N VAL A 94 -5.04 -10.74 -15.98
CA VAL A 94 -3.74 -10.15 -15.64
C VAL A 94 -3.48 -8.92 -16.51
N LYS A 95 -3.70 -9.02 -17.82
CA LYS A 95 -3.54 -7.89 -18.74
C LYS A 95 -4.47 -6.72 -18.43
N ALA A 96 -5.70 -7.01 -18.03
CA ALA A 96 -6.66 -5.96 -17.64
C ALA A 96 -6.17 -5.20 -16.40
N LEU A 97 -5.68 -5.90 -15.38
CA LEU A 97 -5.09 -5.30 -14.17
C LEU A 97 -3.84 -4.47 -14.50
N GLU A 98 -2.91 -5.06 -15.28
CA GLU A 98 -1.68 -4.38 -15.70
C GLU A 98 -2.00 -3.11 -16.49
N ALA A 99 -2.92 -3.18 -17.45
CA ALA A 99 -3.35 -2.03 -18.25
C ALA A 99 -3.99 -0.93 -17.40
N ARG A 100 -4.80 -1.30 -16.39
CA ARG A 100 -5.41 -0.34 -15.48
C ARG A 100 -4.37 0.43 -14.67
N LEU A 101 -3.35 -0.25 -14.16
CA LEU A 101 -2.28 0.41 -13.41
C LEU A 101 -1.35 1.25 -14.30
N VAL A 102 -1.11 0.83 -15.53
CA VAL A 102 -0.45 1.67 -16.55
C VAL A 102 -1.25 2.95 -16.80
N GLU A 103 -2.57 2.85 -16.96
CA GLU A 103 -3.45 4.02 -17.14
C GLU A 103 -3.39 4.97 -15.92
N LEU A 104 -3.47 4.43 -14.71
CA LEU A 104 -3.47 5.20 -13.47
C LEU A 104 -2.14 5.91 -13.20
N THR A 105 -1.01 5.26 -13.52
CA THR A 105 0.34 5.76 -13.22
C THR A 105 1.00 6.48 -14.38
N GLY A 106 0.53 6.29 -15.62
CA GLY A 106 1.18 6.79 -16.82
C GLY A 106 2.50 6.09 -17.16
N MET A 107 2.86 5.01 -16.48
CA MET A 107 4.04 4.20 -16.79
C MET A 107 3.85 3.43 -18.10
N GLU A 108 4.97 3.00 -18.74
CA GLU A 108 4.89 2.34 -20.05
C GLU A 108 4.40 0.90 -20.03
N ALA A 109 4.70 0.17 -18.95
CA ALA A 109 4.36 -1.25 -18.83
C ALA A 109 4.25 -1.67 -17.36
N ALA A 110 3.60 -2.80 -17.13
CA ALA A 110 3.39 -3.38 -15.82
C ALA A 110 3.67 -4.90 -15.83
N LEU A 111 3.88 -5.47 -14.66
CA LEU A 111 4.09 -6.90 -14.44
C LEU A 111 3.48 -7.31 -13.11
N TRP A 112 2.53 -8.21 -13.12
CA TRP A 112 1.97 -8.79 -11.90
C TRP A 112 2.99 -9.65 -11.16
N ALA A 113 3.02 -9.53 -9.82
CA ALA A 113 3.85 -10.29 -8.90
C ALA A 113 3.01 -10.81 -7.72
N VAL A 114 3.43 -11.90 -7.07
CA VAL A 114 2.64 -12.57 -6.02
C VAL A 114 2.57 -11.79 -4.70
N SER A 115 3.54 -10.90 -4.45
CA SER A 115 3.61 -10.09 -3.23
C SER A 115 4.40 -8.80 -3.43
N GLY A 116 4.25 -7.83 -2.52
CA GLY A 116 5.05 -6.60 -2.49
C GLY A 116 6.54 -6.88 -2.34
N THR A 117 6.92 -7.79 -1.44
CA THR A 117 8.31 -8.22 -1.26
C THR A 117 8.92 -8.75 -2.56
N GLN A 118 8.20 -9.64 -3.27
CA GLN A 118 8.68 -10.12 -4.57
C GLN A 118 8.79 -8.96 -5.58
N GLY A 119 7.82 -8.05 -5.61
CA GLY A 119 7.83 -6.88 -6.49
C GLY A 119 9.07 -6.01 -6.26
N ASN A 120 9.34 -5.64 -5.02
CA ASN A 120 10.51 -4.83 -4.64
C ASN A 120 11.82 -5.54 -5.02
N GLN A 121 11.96 -6.82 -4.66
CA GLN A 121 13.18 -7.57 -4.95
C GLN A 121 13.43 -7.74 -6.45
N ILE A 122 12.39 -7.94 -7.25
CA ILE A 122 12.49 -7.97 -8.71
C ILE A 122 12.92 -6.60 -9.24
N CYS A 123 12.32 -5.50 -8.77
CA CYS A 123 12.67 -4.15 -9.18
C CYS A 123 14.14 -3.85 -8.91
N LEU A 124 14.56 -4.03 -7.67
CA LEU A 124 15.94 -3.76 -7.23
C LEU A 124 16.94 -4.63 -8.00
N ARG A 125 16.68 -5.94 -8.12
CA ARG A 125 17.55 -6.85 -8.87
C ARG A 125 17.62 -6.51 -10.37
N THR A 126 16.56 -5.97 -10.93
CA THR A 126 16.54 -5.56 -12.36
C THR A 126 17.40 -4.33 -12.61
N HIS A 127 17.47 -3.39 -11.68
CA HIS A 127 18.36 -2.24 -11.75
C HIS A 127 19.82 -2.61 -11.45
N LEU A 128 20.05 -3.48 -10.47
CA LEU A 128 21.36 -3.85 -9.93
C LEU A 128 21.96 -5.01 -10.73
N THR A 129 22.67 -4.71 -11.80
CA THR A 129 23.11 -5.72 -12.78
C THR A 129 24.48 -6.30 -12.49
N GLN A 130 25.40 -5.50 -11.94
CA GLN A 130 26.81 -5.90 -11.73
C GLN A 130 27.38 -5.30 -10.45
N PRO A 131 27.74 -6.13 -9.45
CA PRO A 131 28.47 -5.67 -8.27
C PRO A 131 29.90 -5.19 -8.64
N PRO A 132 30.54 -4.31 -7.82
CA PRO A 132 29.97 -3.73 -6.59
C PRO A 132 28.97 -2.62 -6.87
N HIS A 133 27.89 -2.60 -6.10
CA HIS A 133 26.85 -1.58 -6.20
C HIS A 133 26.11 -1.39 -4.87
N GLY A 134 25.59 -0.18 -4.64
CA GLY A 134 24.87 0.20 -3.44
C GLY A 134 23.44 0.65 -3.71
N VAL A 135 22.61 0.50 -2.67
CA VAL A 135 21.26 1.05 -2.58
C VAL A 135 21.21 2.05 -1.42
N LEU A 136 20.76 3.27 -1.69
CA LEU A 136 20.49 4.28 -0.68
C LEU A 136 19.01 4.28 -0.34
N LEU A 137 18.67 4.24 0.96
CA LEU A 137 17.29 4.16 1.44
C LEU A 137 17.18 4.67 2.89
N ASP A 138 15.93 4.96 3.34
CA ASP A 138 15.65 5.26 4.74
C ASP A 138 15.90 4.03 5.62
N HIS A 139 16.46 4.23 6.80
CA HIS A 139 16.78 3.14 7.74
C HIS A 139 15.55 2.31 8.15
N ARG A 140 14.32 2.85 8.03
CA ARG A 140 13.04 2.17 8.30
C ARG A 140 12.46 1.48 7.08
N ALA A 141 13.04 1.66 5.87
CA ALA A 141 12.49 1.15 4.63
C ALA A 141 12.17 -0.35 4.70
N HIS A 142 11.00 -0.74 4.20
CA HIS A 142 10.52 -2.13 4.22
C HIS A 142 11.52 -3.08 3.54
N VAL A 143 12.08 -2.68 2.41
CA VAL A 143 13.07 -3.47 1.66
C VAL A 143 14.35 -3.76 2.45
N HIS A 144 14.63 -2.98 3.50
CA HIS A 144 15.77 -3.19 4.39
C HIS A 144 15.40 -4.01 5.63
N CYS A 145 14.29 -3.64 6.30
CA CYS A 145 13.96 -4.16 7.63
C CYS A 145 13.08 -5.42 7.59
N TRP A 146 12.21 -5.56 6.58
CA TRP A 146 11.08 -6.49 6.65
C TRP A 146 11.02 -7.51 5.50
N GLU A 147 12.09 -7.66 4.72
CA GLU A 147 12.16 -8.61 3.60
C GLU A 147 13.22 -9.70 3.81
N SER A 148 13.41 -10.11 5.07
CA SER A 148 14.28 -11.25 5.46
C SER A 148 15.72 -11.16 4.94
N GLY A 149 16.27 -9.95 4.79
CA GLY A 149 17.60 -9.74 4.23
C GLY A 149 17.72 -10.04 2.73
N ALA A 150 16.61 -10.02 2.02
CA ALA A 150 16.56 -10.38 0.59
C ALA A 150 17.43 -9.45 -0.29
N LEU A 151 17.52 -8.17 0.03
CA LEU A 151 18.27 -7.20 -0.79
C LEU A 151 19.75 -7.57 -0.96
N PRO A 152 20.56 -7.80 0.08
CA PRO A 152 21.95 -8.24 -0.09
C PRO A 152 22.06 -9.65 -0.70
N VAL A 153 21.13 -10.56 -0.41
CA VAL A 153 21.19 -11.94 -0.90
C VAL A 153 20.84 -12.03 -2.39
N ILE A 154 19.74 -11.42 -2.83
CA ILE A 154 19.24 -11.52 -4.20
C ILE A 154 20.00 -10.57 -5.13
N SER A 155 20.20 -9.33 -4.68
CA SER A 155 20.80 -8.27 -5.52
C SER A 155 22.30 -8.10 -5.28
N GLN A 156 22.90 -8.76 -4.28
CA GLN A 156 24.30 -8.62 -3.91
C GLN A 156 24.69 -7.15 -3.65
N ALA A 157 23.76 -6.39 -3.11
CA ALA A 157 23.92 -4.96 -2.92
C ALA A 157 24.40 -4.62 -1.52
N SER A 158 25.30 -3.66 -1.43
CA SER A 158 25.55 -2.93 -0.18
C SER A 158 24.38 -1.97 0.07
N VAL A 159 24.01 -1.79 1.34
CA VAL A 159 22.92 -0.92 1.74
C VAL A 159 23.45 0.29 2.49
N THR A 160 23.15 1.48 2.00
CA THR A 160 23.40 2.75 2.69
C THR A 160 22.10 3.22 3.33
N THR A 161 21.96 2.95 4.63
CA THR A 161 20.80 3.40 5.39
C THR A 161 20.98 4.84 5.85
N VAL A 162 19.95 5.65 5.71
CA VAL A 162 19.97 7.08 6.05
C VAL A 162 18.89 7.37 7.08
N HIS A 163 19.24 8.07 8.13
CA HIS A 163 18.31 8.65 9.08
C HIS A 163 17.92 10.03 8.56
N ALA A 164 16.65 10.19 8.19
CA ALA A 164 16.14 11.45 7.72
C ALA A 164 16.28 12.56 8.79
N GLU A 165 16.88 13.70 8.46
CA GLU A 165 17.09 14.79 9.42
C GLU A 165 15.79 15.37 9.98
N ASN A 166 14.71 15.32 9.19
CA ASN A 166 13.38 15.76 9.62
C ASN A 166 12.63 14.70 10.46
N GLY A 167 13.20 13.49 10.63
CA GLY A 167 12.58 12.36 11.34
C GLY A 167 11.40 11.71 10.64
N VAL A 168 10.98 12.19 9.46
CA VAL A 168 9.74 11.77 8.78
C VAL A 168 10.01 11.04 7.47
N HIS A 169 10.76 11.63 6.53
CA HIS A 169 11.11 11.04 5.22
C HIS A 169 12.43 11.62 4.72
N LEU A 170 13.08 10.91 3.81
CA LEU A 170 14.32 11.40 3.19
C LEU A 170 14.06 12.67 2.37
N THR A 171 14.92 13.66 2.57
CA THR A 171 14.95 14.92 1.83
C THR A 171 16.04 14.89 0.76
N LEU A 172 16.05 15.89 -0.12
CA LEU A 172 17.13 16.08 -1.10
C LEU A 172 18.50 16.20 -0.41
N GLU A 173 18.57 16.89 0.73
CA GLU A 173 19.83 17.09 1.44
C GLU A 173 20.34 15.78 2.07
N ASP A 174 19.43 14.93 2.57
CA ASP A 174 19.80 13.60 3.05
C ASP A 174 20.41 12.75 1.93
N VAL A 175 19.80 12.79 0.73
CA VAL A 175 20.32 12.06 -0.44
C VAL A 175 21.67 12.61 -0.88
N LYS A 176 21.84 13.92 -0.98
CA LYS A 176 23.11 14.56 -1.36
C LYS A 176 24.27 14.19 -0.43
N LYS A 177 24.03 14.13 0.87
CA LYS A 177 25.04 13.80 1.87
C LYS A 177 25.48 12.34 1.82
N ASN A 178 24.58 11.43 1.40
CA ASN A 178 24.78 9.98 1.53
C ASN A 178 24.97 9.23 0.21
N ILE A 179 24.76 9.90 -0.95
CA ILE A 179 25.00 9.29 -2.25
C ILE A 179 26.49 9.04 -2.45
N ILE A 180 26.87 7.81 -2.80
CA ILE A 180 28.26 7.42 -3.02
C ILE A 180 28.55 7.48 -4.53
N ALA A 181 29.48 8.36 -4.90
CA ALA A 181 29.93 8.52 -6.28
C ALA A 181 30.91 7.41 -6.69
N ASP A 182 31.11 7.25 -8.00
CA ASP A 182 32.17 6.43 -8.54
C ASP A 182 33.57 7.06 -8.28
N GLY A 183 34.59 6.23 -8.38
CA GLY A 183 35.99 6.67 -8.31
C GLY A 183 36.70 6.41 -6.99
N ASN A 184 35.97 6.08 -5.90
CA ASN A 184 36.59 5.62 -4.66
C ASN A 184 36.37 4.12 -4.47
N ILE A 185 37.39 3.32 -4.71
CA ILE A 185 37.35 1.84 -4.65
C ILE A 185 37.04 1.26 -3.25
N HIS A 186 37.06 2.08 -2.21
CA HIS A 186 36.70 1.66 -0.86
C HIS A 186 35.23 1.56 -0.60
N PHE A 187 34.39 2.16 -1.46
CA PHE A 187 32.94 2.23 -1.28
C PHE A 187 32.21 1.74 -2.52
N PRO A 188 31.16 0.92 -2.37
CA PRO A 188 30.32 0.54 -3.50
C PRO A 188 29.48 1.75 -3.95
N PRO A 189 29.56 2.14 -5.23
CA PRO A 189 28.83 3.32 -5.71
C PRO A 189 27.32 3.09 -5.66
N THR A 190 26.58 4.15 -5.33
CA THR A 190 25.11 4.13 -5.35
C THR A 190 24.60 3.89 -6.77
N ARG A 191 23.75 2.90 -6.95
CA ARG A 191 23.13 2.57 -8.24
C ARG A 191 21.59 2.67 -8.18
N VAL A 192 21.02 2.65 -6.98
CA VAL A 192 19.59 2.84 -6.76
C VAL A 192 19.40 3.75 -5.56
N VAL A 193 18.49 4.72 -5.69
CA VAL A 193 17.84 5.40 -4.57
C VAL A 193 16.45 4.82 -4.44
N SER A 194 16.17 4.16 -3.31
CA SER A 194 14.90 3.50 -3.04
C SER A 194 14.14 4.30 -1.99
N LEU A 195 13.00 4.84 -2.40
CA LEU A 195 12.09 5.59 -1.54
C LEU A 195 10.84 4.77 -1.25
N GLU A 196 10.10 5.12 -0.20
CA GLU A 196 8.87 4.44 0.19
C GLU A 196 7.74 5.45 0.40
N ASN A 197 6.53 5.15 -0.08
CA ASN A 197 5.33 5.92 0.21
C ASN A 197 4.12 4.97 0.40
N THR A 198 3.52 4.96 1.61
CA THR A 198 3.84 5.78 2.77
C THR A 198 4.86 5.07 3.67
N LEU A 199 5.83 5.80 4.19
CA LEU A 199 6.79 5.25 5.15
C LEU A 199 6.19 5.36 6.56
N SER A 200 5.77 4.23 7.13
CA SER A 200 5.10 4.19 8.44
C SER A 200 3.87 5.13 8.53
N GLY A 201 3.12 5.26 7.44
CA GLY A 201 1.93 6.13 7.37
C GLY A 201 2.22 7.60 7.07
N THR A 202 3.49 8.01 6.98
CA THR A 202 3.86 9.38 6.60
C THR A 202 4.04 9.52 5.10
N ILE A 203 3.69 10.68 4.57
CA ILE A 203 3.75 11.00 3.15
C ILE A 203 5.15 11.45 2.78
N LEU A 204 5.70 10.90 1.71
CA LEU A 204 6.81 11.52 0.99
C LEU A 204 6.19 12.51 -0.01
N PRO A 205 6.34 13.85 0.19
CA PRO A 205 5.72 14.83 -0.67
C PRO A 205 6.20 14.76 -2.13
N LEU A 206 5.31 15.05 -3.07
CA LEU A 206 5.64 15.10 -4.51
C LEU A 206 6.82 16.05 -4.77
N ALA A 207 6.86 17.19 -4.11
CA ALA A 207 7.93 18.18 -4.27
C ALA A 207 9.30 17.60 -3.89
N ASP A 208 9.38 16.84 -2.78
CA ASP A 208 10.61 16.19 -2.35
C ASP A 208 11.00 15.03 -3.26
N ALA A 209 10.03 14.19 -3.66
CA ALA A 209 10.25 13.12 -4.62
C ALA A 209 10.79 13.67 -5.95
N GLN A 210 10.26 14.80 -6.42
CA GLN A 210 10.69 15.48 -7.63
C GLN A 210 12.10 16.06 -7.50
N ALA A 211 12.38 16.72 -6.38
CA ALA A 211 13.71 17.31 -6.12
C ALA A 211 14.79 16.23 -6.06
N ILE A 212 14.53 15.12 -5.35
CA ILE A 212 15.43 13.97 -5.28
C ILE A 212 15.61 13.35 -6.67
N SER A 213 14.53 13.10 -7.39
CA SER A 213 14.57 12.51 -8.74
C SER A 213 15.39 13.34 -9.72
N ASN A 214 15.18 14.66 -9.73
CA ASN A 214 15.93 15.57 -10.60
C ASN A 214 17.42 15.55 -10.30
N TYR A 215 17.78 15.57 -9.02
CA TYR A 215 19.17 15.50 -8.59
C TYR A 215 19.81 14.15 -8.97
N VAL A 216 19.17 13.04 -8.64
CA VAL A 216 19.69 11.68 -8.90
C VAL A 216 19.88 11.45 -10.40
N ARG A 217 18.94 11.90 -11.24
CA ARG A 217 19.04 11.78 -12.71
C ARG A 217 20.13 12.65 -13.31
N SER A 218 20.49 13.77 -12.65
CA SER A 218 21.60 14.64 -13.07
C SER A 218 22.94 14.23 -12.48
N PHE A 219 22.97 13.26 -11.57
CA PHE A 219 24.17 12.84 -10.88
C PHE A 219 25.15 12.20 -11.88
N PRO A 220 26.43 12.64 -11.92
CA PRO A 220 27.40 12.13 -12.90
C PRO A 220 27.75 10.67 -12.61
N VAL A 221 27.72 9.87 -13.66
CA VAL A 221 28.20 8.48 -13.66
C VAL A 221 29.26 8.30 -14.75
N PRO A 222 30.21 7.34 -14.60
CA PRO A 222 31.20 7.06 -15.62
C PRO A 222 30.59 6.69 -16.96
N GLU A 223 31.32 6.96 -18.04
CA GLU A 223 30.91 6.56 -19.39
C GLU A 223 30.67 5.04 -19.47
N GLY A 224 29.57 4.66 -20.09
CA GLY A 224 29.14 3.26 -20.21
C GLY A 224 28.37 2.71 -18.98
N GLN A 225 28.30 3.46 -17.88
CA GLN A 225 27.46 3.10 -16.74
C GLN A 225 26.03 3.61 -16.93
N LYS A 226 25.05 2.88 -16.39
CA LYS A 226 23.67 3.34 -16.33
C LYS A 226 23.52 4.47 -15.31
N PRO A 227 22.65 5.44 -15.54
CA PRO A 227 22.25 6.41 -14.52
C PRO A 227 21.77 5.71 -13.24
N ILE A 228 21.90 6.38 -12.11
CA ILE A 228 21.35 5.91 -10.84
C ILE A 228 19.82 5.83 -10.98
N ALA A 229 19.23 4.68 -10.63
CA ALA A 229 17.81 4.46 -10.77
C ALA A 229 17.04 4.96 -9.54
N MET A 230 15.83 5.47 -9.76
CA MET A 230 14.85 5.80 -8.74
C MET A 230 13.86 4.65 -8.63
N HIS A 231 13.78 4.00 -7.47
CA HIS A 231 12.77 2.97 -7.16
C HIS A 231 11.81 3.49 -6.09
N LEU A 232 10.51 3.20 -6.26
CA LEU A 232 9.49 3.44 -5.25
C LEU A 232 8.94 2.10 -4.73
N ASP A 233 9.11 1.84 -3.44
CA ASP A 233 8.19 0.97 -2.73
C ASP A 233 6.88 1.73 -2.54
N GLY A 234 5.95 1.48 -3.42
CA GLY A 234 4.63 2.09 -3.47
C GLY A 234 3.58 1.26 -2.74
N ALA A 235 3.96 0.56 -1.67
CA ALA A 235 3.05 -0.34 -0.95
C ALA A 235 1.75 0.33 -0.53
N ARG A 236 1.78 1.64 -0.24
CA ARG A 236 0.61 2.47 0.08
C ARG A 236 0.62 3.80 -0.69
N VAL A 237 1.10 3.78 -1.93
CA VAL A 237 1.20 4.99 -2.75
C VAL A 237 -0.14 5.70 -2.94
N PHE A 238 -1.25 4.95 -3.00
CA PHE A 238 -2.60 5.54 -3.09
C PHE A 238 -2.95 6.34 -1.83
N ASP A 239 -2.61 5.84 -0.62
CA ASP A 239 -2.76 6.62 0.62
C ASP A 239 -1.95 7.92 0.55
N GLY A 240 -0.70 7.84 0.08
CA GLY A 240 0.19 9.00 -0.02
C GLY A 240 -0.36 10.07 -0.96
N VAL A 241 -0.65 9.73 -2.22
CA VAL A 241 -1.09 10.72 -3.22
C VAL A 241 -2.48 11.28 -2.93
N ILE A 242 -3.40 10.47 -2.38
CA ILE A 242 -4.73 10.92 -1.98
C ILE A 242 -4.63 11.81 -0.73
N GLY A 243 -3.79 11.44 0.24
CA GLY A 243 -3.56 12.22 1.46
C GLY A 243 -2.93 13.60 1.17
N GLU A 244 -2.03 13.68 0.20
CA GLU A 244 -1.41 14.92 -0.26
C GLU A 244 -2.32 15.72 -1.23
N GLY A 245 -3.23 15.03 -1.92
CA GLY A 245 -4.08 15.64 -2.95
C GLY A 245 -3.37 15.87 -4.29
N VAL A 246 -2.40 15.02 -4.65
CA VAL A 246 -1.61 15.13 -5.88
C VAL A 246 -1.97 14.05 -6.89
N ASP A 247 -1.63 14.29 -8.16
CA ASP A 247 -1.85 13.32 -9.24
C ASP A 247 -0.84 12.16 -9.18
N LEU A 248 -1.35 10.93 -9.23
CA LEU A 248 -0.52 9.72 -9.24
C LEU A 248 0.42 9.65 -10.44
N LYS A 249 0.04 10.17 -11.61
CA LYS A 249 0.91 10.20 -12.80
C LYS A 249 2.10 11.12 -12.58
N ALA A 250 1.87 12.29 -12.01
CA ALA A 250 2.93 13.23 -11.68
C ALA A 250 3.89 12.63 -10.65
N TYR A 251 3.34 11.92 -9.65
CA TYR A 251 4.12 11.23 -8.63
C TYR A 251 4.96 10.07 -9.22
N ALA A 252 4.34 9.22 -10.03
CA ALA A 252 4.98 8.08 -10.68
C ALA A 252 6.11 8.50 -11.63
N ALA A 253 6.01 9.65 -12.29
CA ALA A 253 7.04 10.19 -13.18
C ALA A 253 8.39 10.48 -12.49
N CYS A 254 8.41 10.55 -11.16
CA CYS A 254 9.64 10.70 -10.37
C CYS A 254 10.48 9.42 -10.35
N PHE A 255 9.95 8.26 -10.74
CA PHE A 255 10.57 6.96 -10.53
C PHE A 255 10.79 6.19 -11.83
N ASP A 256 11.84 5.35 -11.85
CA ASP A 256 12.13 4.44 -12.98
C ASP A 256 11.43 3.09 -12.79
N SER A 257 11.11 2.72 -11.56
CA SER A 257 10.29 1.58 -11.22
C SER A 257 9.47 1.80 -9.96
N ILE A 258 8.28 1.21 -9.92
CA ILE A 258 7.37 1.25 -8.77
C ILE A 258 6.88 -0.17 -8.50
N SER A 259 6.80 -0.55 -7.23
CA SER A 259 6.09 -1.76 -6.77
C SER A 259 4.85 -1.34 -5.98
N ILE A 260 3.65 -1.63 -6.50
CA ILE A 260 2.38 -1.31 -5.84
C ILE A 260 1.80 -2.58 -5.22
N CYS A 261 1.69 -2.62 -3.88
CA CYS A 261 1.06 -3.74 -3.19
C CYS A 261 -0.47 -3.61 -3.26
N LEU A 262 -1.14 -4.68 -3.69
CA LEU A 262 -2.60 -4.74 -3.82
C LEU A 262 -3.27 -5.37 -2.58
N ALA A 263 -2.50 -6.10 -1.76
CA ALA A 263 -3.00 -6.83 -0.60
C ALA A 263 -2.88 -6.05 0.74
N LYS A 264 -2.92 -4.71 0.68
CA LYS A 264 -2.94 -3.81 1.85
C LYS A 264 -4.20 -2.96 1.82
N GLY A 265 -4.12 -1.64 1.91
CA GLY A 265 -5.28 -0.74 1.85
C GLY A 265 -6.21 -0.96 0.65
N ILE A 266 -5.70 -1.44 -0.47
CA ILE A 266 -6.49 -1.87 -1.63
C ILE A 266 -7.37 -3.08 -1.30
N GLY A 267 -6.91 -4.01 -0.45
CA GLY A 267 -7.71 -5.13 0.05
C GLY A 267 -7.84 -6.32 -0.88
N ALA A 268 -6.99 -6.45 -1.90
CA ALA A 268 -6.94 -7.66 -2.72
C ALA A 268 -6.48 -8.87 -1.90
N PRO A 269 -6.91 -10.09 -2.23
CA PRO A 269 -6.49 -11.30 -1.50
C PRO A 269 -4.98 -11.53 -1.51
N MET A 270 -4.32 -11.13 -2.59
CA MET A 270 -2.87 -11.20 -2.76
C MET A 270 -2.44 -10.36 -3.97
N GLY A 271 -1.13 -10.18 -4.09
CA GLY A 271 -0.51 -9.65 -5.30
C GLY A 271 0.05 -8.25 -5.14
N SER A 272 0.88 -7.94 -6.10
CA SER A 272 1.51 -6.63 -6.33
C SER A 272 1.68 -6.43 -7.82
N VAL A 273 1.87 -5.20 -8.26
CA VAL A 273 2.22 -4.90 -9.64
C VAL A 273 3.47 -4.05 -9.70
N ILE A 274 4.43 -4.50 -10.49
CA ILE A 274 5.64 -3.78 -10.84
C ILE A 274 5.35 -2.91 -12.05
N LEU A 275 5.78 -1.65 -12.02
CA LEU A 275 5.63 -0.71 -13.12
C LEU A 275 6.98 -0.13 -13.52
N GLY A 276 7.16 0.17 -14.81
CA GLY A 276 8.38 0.74 -15.34
C GLY A 276 8.35 0.84 -16.86
N LYS A 277 9.53 1.12 -17.46
CA LYS A 277 9.69 1.13 -18.91
C LYS A 277 9.59 -0.28 -19.49
N LYS A 278 9.13 -0.43 -20.73
CA LYS A 278 9.01 -1.74 -21.41
C LYS A 278 10.27 -2.60 -21.32
N PRO A 279 11.49 -2.12 -21.63
CA PRO A 279 12.70 -2.94 -21.54
C PRO A 279 13.01 -3.40 -20.10
N PHE A 280 12.66 -2.58 -19.10
CA PHE A 280 12.79 -2.94 -17.68
C PHE A 280 11.84 -4.07 -17.32
N ILE A 281 10.57 -3.98 -17.72
CA ILE A 281 9.55 -4.99 -17.45
C ILE A 281 9.89 -6.31 -18.15
N GLU A 282 10.38 -6.29 -19.39
CA GLU A 282 10.83 -7.50 -20.09
C GLU A 282 11.97 -8.20 -19.31
N ARG A 283 12.91 -7.43 -18.75
CA ARG A 283 13.96 -8.02 -17.91
C ARG A 283 13.42 -8.51 -16.56
N ALA A 284 12.49 -7.81 -15.94
CA ALA A 284 11.85 -8.17 -14.68
C ALA A 284 11.11 -9.52 -14.76
N LYS A 285 10.54 -9.89 -15.91
CA LYS A 285 9.91 -11.21 -16.14
C LYS A 285 10.85 -12.38 -15.85
N TRP A 286 12.14 -12.25 -16.19
CA TRP A 286 13.14 -13.29 -15.92
C TRP A 286 13.37 -13.46 -14.41
N PHE A 287 13.45 -12.35 -13.67
CA PHE A 287 13.60 -12.39 -12.21
C PHE A 287 12.30 -12.85 -11.53
N ARG A 288 11.12 -12.47 -12.05
CA ARG A 288 9.85 -13.02 -11.58
C ARG A 288 9.84 -14.55 -11.68
N LYS A 289 10.25 -15.09 -12.82
CA LYS A 289 10.34 -16.54 -13.01
C LYS A 289 11.35 -17.17 -12.06
N MET A 290 12.55 -16.61 -11.96
CA MET A 290 13.62 -17.11 -11.11
C MET A 290 13.22 -17.15 -9.63
N LEU A 291 12.45 -16.15 -9.16
CA LEU A 291 11.98 -16.04 -7.78
C LEU A 291 10.63 -16.75 -7.52
N GLY A 292 10.23 -17.68 -8.39
CA GLY A 292 9.04 -18.50 -8.19
C GLY A 292 7.70 -17.84 -8.53
N GLY A 293 7.70 -16.60 -9.06
CA GLY A 293 6.49 -15.85 -9.40
C GLY A 293 5.89 -16.17 -10.77
N GLY A 294 6.37 -17.20 -11.46
CA GLY A 294 5.82 -17.66 -12.73
C GLY A 294 4.60 -18.57 -12.51
N THR A 295 3.52 -18.01 -12.04
CA THR A 295 2.24 -18.70 -11.80
C THR A 295 1.52 -18.99 -13.12
N ARG A 296 0.74 -20.09 -13.15
CA ARG A 296 0.10 -20.56 -14.39
C ARG A 296 -1.21 -19.84 -14.66
N GLN A 297 -2.12 -19.83 -13.70
CA GLN A 297 -3.45 -19.21 -13.82
C GLN A 297 -3.62 -18.11 -12.74
N PRO A 298 -2.89 -16.99 -12.82
CA PRO A 298 -3.02 -15.89 -11.86
C PRO A 298 -4.25 -15.02 -12.11
N GLY A 299 -4.98 -15.25 -13.21
CA GLY A 299 -6.11 -14.44 -13.64
C GLY A 299 -7.18 -14.26 -12.57
N MET A 300 -7.47 -15.29 -11.79
CA MET A 300 -8.42 -15.20 -10.67
C MET A 300 -8.00 -14.15 -9.63
N MET A 301 -6.71 -14.13 -9.28
CA MET A 301 -6.20 -13.16 -8.29
C MET A 301 -6.06 -11.75 -8.89
N ALA A 302 -5.72 -11.67 -10.17
CA ALA A 302 -5.65 -10.40 -10.89
C ALA A 302 -7.04 -9.76 -11.07
N ALA A 303 -8.07 -10.54 -11.36
CA ALA A 303 -9.45 -10.06 -11.44
C ALA A 303 -9.95 -9.54 -10.08
N ALA A 304 -9.69 -10.28 -9.00
CA ALA A 304 -9.99 -9.82 -7.65
C ALA A 304 -9.26 -8.52 -7.31
N ALA A 305 -7.99 -8.41 -7.70
CA ALA A 305 -7.20 -7.21 -7.45
C ALA A 305 -7.68 -5.99 -8.26
N LEU A 306 -8.12 -6.19 -9.49
CA LEU A 306 -8.74 -5.12 -10.29
C LEU A 306 -10.05 -4.64 -9.65
N SER A 307 -10.92 -5.57 -9.23
CA SER A 307 -12.14 -5.26 -8.48
C SER A 307 -11.82 -4.53 -7.16
N ALA A 308 -10.76 -4.94 -6.45
CA ALA A 308 -10.30 -4.32 -5.23
C ALA A 308 -9.85 -2.85 -5.43
N LEU A 309 -9.15 -2.55 -6.53
CA LEU A 309 -8.76 -1.19 -6.88
C LEU A 309 -9.99 -0.27 -7.04
N GLU A 310 -10.95 -0.70 -7.84
CA GLU A 310 -12.17 0.09 -8.10
C GLU A 310 -13.02 0.25 -6.82
N TYR A 311 -13.05 -0.77 -5.98
CA TYR A 311 -13.77 -0.74 -4.70
C TYR A 311 -13.12 0.19 -3.68
N SER A 312 -11.79 0.14 -3.54
CA SER A 312 -11.10 0.72 -2.39
C SER A 312 -10.61 2.16 -2.62
N ILE A 313 -10.18 2.53 -3.84
CA ILE A 313 -9.67 3.87 -4.12
C ILE A 313 -10.67 4.98 -3.70
N PRO A 314 -11.98 4.91 -3.98
CA PRO A 314 -12.92 5.93 -3.54
C PRO A 314 -13.10 6.01 -2.01
N ARG A 315 -12.62 5.02 -1.25
CA ARG A 315 -12.79 4.91 0.21
C ARG A 315 -11.61 5.44 1.02
N PHE A 316 -10.45 5.66 0.41
CA PHE A 316 -9.28 6.21 1.11
C PHE A 316 -9.57 7.52 1.85
N PRO A 317 -10.29 8.51 1.27
CA PRO A 317 -10.59 9.74 1.99
C PRO A 317 -11.36 9.53 3.29
N SER A 318 -12.31 8.58 3.31
CA SER A 318 -13.06 8.27 4.53
C SER A 318 -12.21 7.54 5.58
N VAL A 319 -11.29 6.67 5.15
CA VAL A 319 -10.32 6.03 6.05
C VAL A 319 -9.40 7.06 6.69
N HIS A 320 -8.88 8.00 5.91
CA HIS A 320 -8.02 9.09 6.42
C HIS A 320 -8.78 10.00 7.39
N ALA A 321 -10.05 10.34 7.07
CA ALA A 321 -10.89 11.15 7.98
C ALA A 321 -11.13 10.43 9.30
N MET A 322 -11.44 9.13 9.28
CA MET A 322 -11.62 8.29 10.46
C MET A 322 -10.32 8.20 11.30
N THR A 323 -9.17 8.04 10.66
CA THR A 323 -7.87 8.01 11.33
C THR A 323 -7.56 9.34 12.00
N LYS A 324 -7.83 10.46 11.33
CA LYS A 324 -7.66 11.81 11.87
C LYS A 324 -8.58 12.10 13.05
N ASP A 325 -9.85 11.69 12.98
CA ASP A 325 -10.79 11.80 14.10
C ASP A 325 -10.29 11.01 15.32
N ALA A 326 -9.92 9.76 15.12
CA ALA A 326 -9.39 8.91 16.18
C ALA A 326 -8.13 9.53 16.81
N SER A 327 -7.21 10.07 16.00
CA SER A 327 -5.99 10.71 16.52
C SER A 327 -6.30 11.94 17.35
N ALA A 328 -7.21 12.81 16.91
CA ALA A 328 -7.61 14.00 17.67
C ALA A 328 -8.24 13.64 19.04
N ARG A 329 -9.07 12.60 19.06
CA ARG A 329 -9.69 12.10 20.30
C ARG A 329 -8.64 11.51 21.25
N LEU A 330 -7.64 10.78 20.74
CA LEU A 330 -6.54 10.23 21.55
C LEU A 330 -5.61 11.32 22.07
N GLU A 331 -5.31 12.34 21.27
CA GLU A 331 -4.53 13.50 21.69
C GLU A 331 -5.23 14.26 22.82
N ALA A 332 -6.56 14.44 22.73
CA ALA A 332 -7.37 15.09 23.76
C ALA A 332 -7.30 14.38 25.12
N VAL A 333 -7.08 13.07 25.17
CA VAL A 333 -6.90 12.32 26.44
C VAL A 333 -5.43 12.20 26.86
N GLY A 334 -4.50 12.78 26.08
CA GLY A 334 -3.09 12.96 26.47
C GLY A 334 -2.09 12.03 25.82
N TYR A 335 -2.49 11.25 24.79
CA TYR A 335 -1.53 10.51 23.98
C TYR A 335 -0.71 11.42 23.08
N LYS A 336 0.54 11.05 22.84
CA LYS A 336 1.42 11.61 21.82
C LYS A 336 1.68 10.60 20.73
N PHE A 337 2.15 11.08 19.59
CA PHE A 337 2.46 10.24 18.42
C PHE A 337 3.94 10.38 18.09
N THR A 338 4.59 9.26 17.74
CA THR A 338 6.00 9.24 17.34
C THR A 338 6.22 9.83 15.94
N LEU A 339 5.16 9.82 15.09
CA LEU A 339 5.17 10.40 13.75
C LEU A 339 3.86 11.17 13.50
N PRO A 340 3.87 12.18 12.60
CA PRO A 340 2.64 12.88 12.23
C PRO A 340 1.60 11.94 11.61
N VAL A 341 0.34 12.08 11.99
CA VAL A 341 -0.78 11.31 11.45
C VAL A 341 -1.24 11.95 10.15
N GLN A 342 -0.86 11.35 9.01
CA GLN A 342 -1.08 11.93 7.69
C GLN A 342 -2.00 11.08 6.79
N THR A 343 -2.05 9.77 7.02
CA THR A 343 -2.86 8.83 6.22
C THR A 343 -3.66 7.88 7.12
N ASN A 344 -3.49 6.59 6.95
CA ASN A 344 -4.27 5.54 7.60
C ASN A 344 -3.60 4.96 8.86
N MET A 345 -2.54 5.59 9.40
CA MET A 345 -1.82 5.06 10.56
C MET A 345 -1.67 6.09 11.68
N ILE A 346 -1.75 5.57 12.92
CA ILE A 346 -1.38 6.25 14.14
C ILE A 346 -0.28 5.43 14.83
N LEU A 347 0.84 6.08 15.15
CA LEU A 347 1.91 5.47 15.95
C LEU A 347 1.90 6.15 17.31
N LEU A 348 1.35 5.46 18.32
CA LEU A 348 1.31 5.98 19.68
C LEU A 348 2.69 5.93 20.32
N ASP A 349 3.06 6.97 21.04
CA ASP A 349 4.25 7.03 21.85
C ASP A 349 3.93 6.49 23.26
N LEU A 350 3.99 5.15 23.41
CA LEU A 350 3.74 4.50 24.70
C LEU A 350 4.82 4.80 25.72
N GLU A 351 6.06 5.05 25.28
CA GLU A 351 7.17 5.41 26.17
C GLU A 351 6.92 6.80 26.80
N ALA A 352 6.62 7.81 25.98
CA ALA A 352 6.26 9.13 26.48
C ALA A 352 4.97 9.13 27.34
N ALA A 353 4.08 8.17 27.07
CA ALA A 353 2.88 7.94 27.89
C ALA A 353 3.17 7.09 29.14
N GLU A 354 4.37 6.52 29.31
CA GLU A 354 4.75 5.54 30.36
C GLU A 354 3.70 4.42 30.49
N ILE A 355 3.27 3.86 29.37
CA ILE A 355 2.29 2.77 29.28
C ILE A 355 3.01 1.51 28.82
N PRO A 356 2.98 0.42 29.61
CA PRO A 356 3.52 -0.85 29.18
C PRO A 356 2.78 -1.41 27.95
N PRO A 357 3.49 -1.96 26.94
CA PRO A 357 2.85 -2.57 25.77
C PRO A 357 1.83 -3.67 26.11
N ALA A 358 2.05 -4.42 27.19
CA ALA A 358 1.12 -5.44 27.66
C ALA A 358 -0.22 -4.85 28.12
N ALA A 359 -0.19 -3.75 28.88
CA ALA A 359 -1.39 -3.04 29.31
C ALA A 359 -2.16 -2.46 28.11
N PHE A 360 -1.46 -1.89 27.14
CA PHE A 360 -2.07 -1.38 25.89
C PHE A 360 -2.85 -2.48 25.16
N VAL A 361 -2.23 -3.66 24.96
CA VAL A 361 -2.90 -4.82 24.32
C VAL A 361 -4.08 -5.32 25.17
N GLU A 362 -3.91 -5.43 26.48
CA GLU A 362 -4.94 -5.92 27.41
C GLU A 362 -6.20 -5.04 27.39
N TYR A 363 -6.04 -3.71 27.49
CA TYR A 363 -7.18 -2.79 27.49
C TYR A 363 -7.93 -2.80 26.16
N CYS A 364 -7.22 -2.85 25.02
CA CYS A 364 -7.84 -3.01 23.71
C CYS A 364 -8.60 -4.35 23.60
N ALA A 365 -8.02 -5.44 24.09
CA ALA A 365 -8.65 -6.76 24.06
C ALA A 365 -9.94 -6.84 24.92
N LYS A 366 -10.00 -6.11 26.04
CA LYS A 366 -11.23 -6.01 26.88
C LYS A 366 -12.41 -5.40 26.12
N GLU A 367 -12.12 -4.53 25.13
CA GLU A 367 -13.13 -3.93 24.25
C GLU A 367 -13.27 -4.69 22.91
N ASP A 368 -12.66 -5.89 22.82
CA ASP A 368 -12.70 -6.73 21.61
C ASP A 368 -12.08 -6.04 20.38
N VAL A 369 -10.99 -5.30 20.59
CA VAL A 369 -10.19 -4.63 19.59
C VAL A 369 -8.81 -5.29 19.51
N SER A 370 -8.37 -5.63 18.28
CA SER A 370 -7.07 -6.27 18.06
C SER A 370 -6.01 -5.22 17.68
N VAL A 371 -4.89 -5.20 18.41
CA VAL A 371 -3.74 -4.31 18.19
C VAL A 371 -2.43 -5.08 18.33
N PHE A 372 -1.32 -4.51 17.82
CA PHE A 372 0.04 -5.00 18.08
C PHE A 372 0.68 -4.25 19.26
N PRO A 373 1.55 -4.91 20.05
CA PRO A 373 2.26 -4.29 21.18
C PRO A 373 3.09 -3.05 20.81
N MET A 374 3.54 -2.95 19.56
CA MET A 374 4.31 -1.79 19.06
C MET A 374 3.45 -0.52 18.89
N ALA A 375 2.20 -0.55 19.28
CA ALA A 375 1.27 0.58 19.28
C ALA A 375 1.11 1.29 17.92
N ARG A 376 1.31 0.56 16.83
CA ARG A 376 0.95 0.98 15.48
C ARG A 376 -0.50 0.59 15.22
N LEU A 377 -1.36 1.59 15.08
CA LEU A 377 -2.76 1.43 14.71
C LEU A 377 -2.93 1.71 13.23
N VAL A 378 -3.50 0.77 12.49
CA VAL A 378 -3.70 0.88 11.04
C VAL A 378 -5.19 0.78 10.73
N PHE A 379 -5.72 1.80 10.08
CA PHE A 379 -7.11 1.90 9.64
C PHE A 379 -7.24 1.41 8.20
N HIS A 380 -8.40 0.86 7.86
CA HIS A 380 -8.67 0.35 6.51
C HIS A 380 -10.17 0.45 6.18
N HIS A 381 -10.52 0.23 4.92
CA HIS A 381 -11.90 0.40 4.44
C HIS A 381 -12.96 -0.51 5.09
N GLN A 382 -12.55 -1.49 5.89
CA GLN A 382 -13.46 -2.35 6.68
C GLN A 382 -13.49 -1.98 8.17
N THR A 383 -12.66 -1.06 8.62
CA THR A 383 -12.72 -0.56 10.02
C THR A 383 -14.08 0.08 10.25
N SER A 384 -14.78 -0.33 11.33
CA SER A 384 -16.08 0.23 11.68
C SER A 384 -15.96 1.40 12.65
N GLU A 385 -16.86 2.37 12.56
CA GLU A 385 -16.94 3.49 13.52
C GLU A 385 -17.11 2.97 14.96
N VAL A 386 -17.90 1.92 15.17
CA VAL A 386 -18.05 1.26 16.46
C VAL A 386 -16.73 0.73 17.00
N ALA A 387 -15.87 0.16 16.14
CA ALA A 387 -14.55 -0.31 16.57
C ALA A 387 -13.61 0.85 16.91
N VAL A 388 -13.71 1.97 16.19
CA VAL A 388 -12.97 3.20 16.55
C VAL A 388 -13.41 3.73 17.91
N ASP A 389 -14.70 3.78 18.20
CA ASP A 389 -15.22 4.19 19.50
C ASP A 389 -14.73 3.28 20.62
N LYS A 390 -14.74 1.97 20.40
CA LYS A 390 -14.20 0.98 21.34
C LYS A 390 -12.70 1.17 21.59
N LEU A 391 -11.91 1.38 20.53
CA LEU A 391 -10.49 1.66 20.62
C LEU A 391 -10.23 2.92 21.48
N VAL A 392 -10.91 4.01 21.17
CA VAL A 392 -10.76 5.26 21.91
C VAL A 392 -11.22 5.09 23.38
N THR A 393 -12.30 4.37 23.61
CA THR A 393 -12.80 4.06 24.99
C THR A 393 -11.75 3.25 25.77
N ALA A 394 -11.20 2.19 25.18
CA ALA A 394 -10.15 1.38 25.81
C ALA A 394 -8.93 2.22 26.21
N LEU A 395 -8.47 3.06 25.30
CA LEU A 395 -7.28 3.89 25.49
C LEU A 395 -7.54 5.06 26.47
N THR A 396 -8.74 5.63 26.46
CA THR A 396 -9.15 6.64 27.44
C THR A 396 -9.12 6.05 28.85
N ARG A 397 -9.75 4.88 29.02
CA ARG A 397 -9.75 4.18 30.30
C ARG A 397 -8.36 3.80 30.78
N LEU A 398 -7.49 3.32 29.89
CA LEU A 398 -6.10 3.02 30.21
C LEU A 398 -5.36 4.26 30.75
N MET A 399 -5.55 5.41 30.12
CA MET A 399 -4.95 6.67 30.57
C MET A 399 -5.52 7.17 31.89
N GLU A 400 -6.82 7.00 32.12
CA GLU A 400 -7.50 7.34 33.40
C GLU A 400 -7.01 6.43 34.54
N ASP A 401 -6.97 5.12 34.32
CA ASP A 401 -6.50 4.16 35.32
C ASP A 401 -5.05 4.42 35.72
N LYS A 402 -4.19 4.75 34.71
CA LYS A 402 -2.82 5.19 34.96
C LYS A 402 -2.78 6.44 35.87
N ARG A 403 -3.55 7.48 35.54
CA ARG A 403 -3.61 8.73 36.33
C ARG A 403 -4.10 8.50 37.74
N ASN A 404 -4.97 7.50 37.94
CA ASN A 404 -5.49 7.11 39.23
C ASN A 404 -4.55 6.17 40.05
N GLY A 405 -3.35 5.88 39.51
CA GLY A 405 -2.35 5.03 40.16
C GLY A 405 -2.68 3.54 40.14
N VAL A 406 -3.54 3.08 39.24
CA VAL A 406 -3.80 1.66 39.02
C VAL A 406 -2.52 1.00 38.48
N THR A 407 -2.13 -0.13 39.13
CA THR A 407 -0.99 -0.91 38.63
C THR A 407 -1.32 -1.51 37.25
N LEU A 408 -0.57 -1.10 36.24
CA LEU A 408 -0.74 -1.60 34.88
C LEU A 408 0.05 -2.91 34.69
N ASN A 409 -0.45 -3.77 33.81
CA ASN A 409 0.23 -5.00 33.43
C ASN A 409 1.53 -4.66 32.65
N ASP A 410 2.67 -5.02 33.22
CA ASP A 410 4.03 -4.82 32.68
C ASP A 410 4.68 -6.13 32.18
N GLY A 411 3.93 -7.21 32.12
CA GLY A 411 4.39 -8.50 31.61
C GLY A 411 4.74 -8.52 30.13
N GLU A 412 5.12 -9.69 29.61
CA GLU A 412 5.38 -9.86 28.18
C GLU A 412 4.09 -9.66 27.37
N ALA A 413 4.12 -8.77 26.39
CA ALA A 413 3.04 -8.57 25.47
C ALA A 413 3.08 -9.64 24.37
N HIS A 414 2.16 -10.61 24.43
CA HIS A 414 1.99 -11.60 23.37
C HIS A 414 1.12 -11.02 22.25
N GLY A 415 1.66 -10.94 21.04
CA GLY A 415 0.92 -10.44 19.88
C GLY A 415 1.80 -9.67 18.88
N GLY A 416 2.87 -10.25 18.42
CA GLY A 416 3.70 -9.72 17.35
C GLY A 416 3.98 -10.78 16.29
N TYR A 417 4.62 -10.42 15.21
CA TYR A 417 5.34 -11.39 14.40
C TYR A 417 6.46 -11.97 15.28
N SER A 418 6.15 -13.12 15.93
CA SER A 418 7.15 -13.97 16.61
C SER A 418 7.85 -14.82 15.57
#